data_4b59534a2176001ece14eb70357ea4cc
#
_entry.id   4b59534a2176001ece14eb70357ea4cc
#
_cell.length_a   1.000
_cell.length_b   1.000
_cell.length_c   1.000
_cell.angle_alpha   90.00
_cell.angle_beta   90.00
_cell.angle_gamma   90.00
#
_symmetry.space_group_name_H-M   'P 1'
#
loop_
_entity.id
_entity.type
_entity.pdbx_description
1 polymer ?
#
loop_
_entity_poly.entity_id
_entity_poly.type
_entity_poly.pdbx_seq_one_letter_code
_entity_poly.pdbx_strand_id
1 'polypeptide(L)'
;MSSSDFSKVKVLDDVLSTTDSVKYAVVKGAQNITPSVNNAISKSNSSITFNIQTPSEATVLSRRVMIKTKLFFTVSGVIAQGKTRLLDVGTDSALGPFPFQSLCNTIQMTVNNNTVTQNQRDVMFALMRFGDAREMYRYNTSAPVAYDQYWQYSDAELASNNPNGSWSNVAMDPAYQPRGAFRIDRIQGNSQGVAGDAKSVAISVEVIEPLMLSPLIWCDPQSNNQGFYGIQVLNLVFNIGSTNRLFRSSVPGLTVSLGNTASNGEAFGDTQLLIQYYTRQPSDLVPARNVVPYAEYPRYITNISGTIPAGVTVNDGAEYSLTAGQFPTIESNSISLNQIPDKIIIFVRKRLASQTSADADCFFPIKRLRVNFNNKAGLLTSATRWDLWRMSVESGSNQTWAEFSGCATRRVANQPLNEIPTCGSLLALSMGKHIELDDVFAPGSIGQFQLQFSVEIENFSPTAYADNTELVLITMNTGVFVLERGTSQTYTAILSRSDVLSASSMPGYKSSDVKRLVGGNMEDSFKSLVGLPDKGSGQSGGGTSGGGTSGGGYSGGGTSGGGTSGGGLSGGGRMKKHLQ
;
A
#
# COMPACT_ATOMS: atom_id res chain seq x y z
N MET A 1 -30.96 -17.31 -19.49
CA MET A 1 -29.64 -17.19 -18.83
C MET A 1 -29.80 -17.75 -17.44
N SER A 2 -29.17 -18.87 -17.16
CA SER A 2 -29.30 -19.53 -15.86
C SER A 2 -28.44 -18.77 -14.84
N SER A 3 -29.08 -18.32 -13.82
CA SER A 3 -28.58 -17.46 -12.75
C SER A 3 -27.88 -18.23 -11.62
N SER A 4 -27.09 -19.25 -11.91
CA SER A 4 -26.89 -20.21 -10.84
C SER A 4 -25.49 -20.69 -10.52
N ASP A 5 -24.45 -20.04 -10.94
CA ASP A 5 -23.16 -20.68 -10.72
C ASP A 5 -22.37 -20.18 -9.49
N PHE A 6 -23.04 -19.50 -8.55
CA PHE A 6 -22.42 -19.14 -7.28
C PHE A 6 -23.25 -19.67 -6.11
N SER A 7 -22.94 -20.87 -5.65
CA SER A 7 -23.42 -21.32 -4.35
C SER A 7 -22.75 -20.48 -3.25
N LYS A 8 -23.48 -19.51 -2.70
CA LYS A 8 -23.02 -18.80 -1.50
C LYS A 8 -23.04 -19.75 -0.32
N VAL A 9 -21.87 -20.15 0.15
CA VAL A 9 -21.73 -20.74 1.47
C VAL A 9 -21.83 -19.60 2.47
N LYS A 10 -22.97 -19.48 3.14
CA LYS A 10 -23.15 -18.54 4.24
C LYS A 10 -22.50 -19.16 5.46
N VAL A 11 -21.35 -18.65 5.86
CA VAL A 11 -20.77 -18.98 7.17
C VAL A 11 -21.54 -18.19 8.20
N LEU A 12 -22.40 -18.86 8.96
CA LEU A 12 -22.97 -18.30 10.19
C LEU A 12 -21.85 -18.23 11.22
N ASP A 13 -21.83 -17.17 12.02
CA ASP A 13 -20.98 -17.09 13.20
C ASP A 13 -21.27 -18.32 14.08
N ASP A 14 -20.26 -19.12 14.37
CA ASP A 14 -20.38 -20.36 15.14
C ASP A 14 -21.02 -20.13 16.52
N VAL A 15 -20.86 -18.93 17.09
CA VAL A 15 -21.47 -18.51 18.36
C VAL A 15 -22.99 -18.41 18.26
N LEU A 16 -23.52 -18.14 17.08
CA LEU A 16 -24.97 -18.00 16.83
C LEU A 16 -25.61 -19.28 16.30
N SER A 17 -24.84 -20.34 16.09
CA SER A 17 -25.36 -21.62 15.63
C SER A 17 -25.99 -22.38 16.78
N THR A 18 -27.33 -22.35 16.83
CA THR A 18 -28.13 -23.07 17.83
C THR A 18 -28.77 -24.35 17.26
N THR A 19 -28.24 -24.90 16.18
CA THR A 19 -28.79 -26.07 15.49
C THR A 19 -28.12 -27.36 15.96
N ASP A 20 -28.88 -28.43 16.12
CA ASP A 20 -28.41 -29.78 16.51
C ASP A 20 -27.52 -30.45 15.44
N SER A 21 -27.32 -29.82 14.31
CA SER A 21 -26.50 -30.34 13.22
C SER A 21 -25.37 -29.38 12.85
N VAL A 22 -24.15 -29.90 12.89
CA VAL A 22 -22.98 -29.20 12.36
C VAL A 22 -23.01 -29.26 10.83
N LYS A 23 -23.10 -28.10 10.16
CA LYS A 23 -22.97 -28.04 8.70
C LYS A 23 -21.51 -27.99 8.33
N TYR A 24 -21.06 -28.98 7.58
CA TYR A 24 -19.71 -28.99 7.03
C TYR A 24 -19.69 -28.28 5.68
N ALA A 25 -18.77 -27.33 5.51
CA ALA A 25 -18.33 -26.93 4.18
C ALA A 25 -17.19 -27.87 3.79
N VAL A 26 -17.42 -28.76 2.84
CA VAL A 26 -16.33 -29.57 2.26
C VAL A 26 -15.56 -28.70 1.30
N VAL A 27 -14.35 -28.31 1.68
CA VAL A 27 -13.42 -27.64 0.78
C VAL A 27 -12.76 -28.73 -0.08
N LYS A 28 -13.13 -28.76 -1.34
CA LYS A 28 -12.52 -29.64 -2.33
C LYS A 28 -11.23 -28.99 -2.84
N GLY A 29 -10.09 -29.62 -2.58
CA GLY A 29 -8.79 -29.18 -3.08
C GLY A 29 -8.57 -29.49 -4.56
N ALA A 30 -7.49 -28.99 -5.11
CA ALA A 30 -7.01 -29.37 -6.42
C ALA A 30 -6.64 -30.87 -6.48
N GLN A 31 -6.75 -31.48 -7.66
CA GLN A 31 -6.26 -32.85 -7.88
C GLN A 31 -4.75 -32.94 -7.70
N ASN A 32 -4.03 -31.93 -8.19
CA ASN A 32 -2.60 -31.82 -8.05
C ASN A 32 -2.17 -30.36 -7.93
N ILE A 33 -1.12 -30.09 -7.15
CA ILE A 33 -0.47 -28.79 -7.00
C ILE A 33 0.97 -28.97 -7.43
N THR A 34 1.37 -28.27 -8.49
CA THR A 34 2.72 -28.34 -9.06
C THR A 34 3.42 -27.01 -8.88
N PRO A 35 4.42 -26.91 -7.99
CA PRO A 35 5.29 -25.75 -7.94
C PRO A 35 6.19 -25.73 -9.18
N SER A 36 6.33 -24.60 -9.81
CA SER A 36 7.16 -24.39 -11.00
C SER A 36 8.16 -23.26 -10.75
N VAL A 37 9.39 -23.50 -11.16
CA VAL A 37 10.47 -22.54 -11.13
C VAL A 37 10.84 -22.20 -12.57
N ASN A 38 10.64 -20.94 -12.95
CA ASN A 38 10.90 -20.48 -14.31
C ASN A 38 12.08 -19.52 -14.30
N ASN A 39 13.13 -19.86 -15.04
CA ASN A 39 14.32 -19.02 -15.14
C ASN A 39 14.06 -17.82 -16.07
N ALA A 40 14.75 -16.70 -15.81
CA ALA A 40 14.76 -15.57 -16.71
C ALA A 40 15.38 -15.98 -18.06
N ILE A 41 14.77 -15.56 -19.16
CA ILE A 41 15.30 -15.79 -20.52
C ILE A 41 16.45 -14.82 -20.80
N SER A 42 16.28 -13.59 -20.38
CA SER A 42 17.27 -12.54 -20.52
C SER A 42 17.37 -11.76 -19.22
N LYS A 43 18.60 -11.46 -18.82
CA LYS A 43 18.90 -10.60 -17.67
C LYS A 43 20.06 -9.67 -18.01
N SER A 44 19.91 -8.42 -17.67
CA SER A 44 20.94 -7.39 -17.79
C SER A 44 20.82 -6.40 -16.64
N ASN A 45 21.75 -5.49 -16.51
CA ASN A 45 21.68 -4.43 -15.48
C ASN A 45 20.52 -3.44 -15.71
N SER A 46 19.87 -3.48 -16.89
CA SER A 46 18.76 -2.59 -17.25
C SER A 46 17.42 -3.29 -17.38
N SER A 47 17.40 -4.61 -17.59
CA SER A 47 16.13 -5.33 -17.77
C SER A 47 16.25 -6.82 -17.46
N ILE A 48 15.14 -7.41 -17.06
CA ILE A 48 14.97 -8.85 -16.87
C ILE A 48 13.69 -9.27 -17.57
N THR A 49 13.75 -10.35 -18.35
CA THR A 49 12.60 -10.84 -19.13
C THR A 49 12.33 -12.30 -18.84
N PHE A 50 11.06 -12.62 -18.67
CA PHE A 50 10.55 -13.98 -18.56
C PHE A 50 9.53 -14.23 -19.65
N ASN A 51 9.52 -15.45 -20.17
CA ASN A 51 8.46 -15.96 -21.03
C ASN A 51 8.04 -17.33 -20.51
N ILE A 52 6.82 -17.46 -20.09
CA ILE A 52 6.29 -18.64 -19.43
C ILE A 52 5.15 -19.18 -20.28
N GLN A 53 5.26 -20.41 -20.69
CA GLN A 53 4.18 -21.15 -21.31
C GLN A 53 3.51 -22.00 -20.24
N THR A 54 2.20 -21.91 -20.15
CA THR A 54 1.44 -22.74 -19.21
C THR A 54 1.30 -24.16 -19.76
N PRO A 55 1.28 -25.18 -18.90
CA PRO A 55 1.18 -26.57 -19.35
C PRO A 55 -0.09 -26.87 -20.16
N SER A 56 -1.20 -26.19 -19.84
CA SER A 56 -2.50 -26.35 -20.48
C SER A 56 -3.38 -25.15 -20.15
N GLU A 57 -4.27 -24.76 -21.04
CA GLU A 57 -5.29 -23.74 -20.80
C GLU A 57 -6.22 -24.08 -19.64
N ALA A 58 -6.38 -25.36 -19.36
CA ALA A 58 -7.20 -25.84 -18.25
C ALA A 58 -6.49 -25.81 -16.90
N THR A 59 -5.17 -25.58 -16.88
CA THR A 59 -4.38 -25.46 -15.66
C THR A 59 -4.62 -24.09 -15.04
N VAL A 60 -4.89 -24.08 -13.75
CA VAL A 60 -5.07 -22.84 -12.98
C VAL A 60 -3.73 -22.38 -12.43
N LEU A 61 -3.36 -21.16 -12.72
CA LEU A 61 -2.15 -20.52 -12.23
C LEU A 61 -2.49 -19.68 -11.00
N SER A 62 -1.72 -19.84 -9.92
CA SER A 62 -1.85 -18.98 -8.74
C SER A 62 -1.50 -17.53 -9.09
N ARG A 63 -2.31 -16.58 -8.65
CA ARG A 63 -1.99 -15.16 -8.77
C ARG A 63 -0.92 -14.70 -7.76
N ARG A 64 -0.53 -15.56 -6.81
CA ARG A 64 0.58 -15.33 -5.89
C ARG A 64 1.89 -15.75 -6.56
N VAL A 65 2.47 -14.87 -7.32
CA VAL A 65 3.73 -15.09 -8.03
C VAL A 65 4.86 -14.40 -7.25
N MET A 66 5.95 -15.13 -7.04
CA MET A 66 7.12 -14.61 -6.35
C MET A 66 8.30 -14.53 -7.32
N ILE A 67 9.13 -13.52 -7.16
CA ILE A 67 10.44 -13.46 -7.82
C ILE A 67 11.54 -13.78 -6.83
N LYS A 68 12.44 -14.69 -7.21
CA LYS A 68 13.65 -15.02 -6.49
C LYS A 68 14.84 -14.56 -7.34
N THR A 69 15.75 -13.79 -6.75
CA THR A 69 16.99 -13.38 -7.44
C THR A 69 18.11 -13.12 -6.46
N LYS A 70 19.33 -13.28 -6.93
CA LYS A 70 20.51 -12.84 -6.22
C LYS A 70 20.93 -11.48 -6.77
N LEU A 71 20.94 -10.48 -5.91
CA LEU A 71 21.35 -9.12 -6.24
C LEU A 71 22.83 -8.93 -5.94
N PHE A 72 23.55 -8.31 -6.88
CA PHE A 72 24.93 -7.89 -6.73
C PHE A 72 25.03 -6.39 -6.93
N PHE A 73 25.62 -5.72 -5.96
CA PHE A 73 25.82 -4.28 -6.04
C PHE A 73 27.06 -3.86 -5.25
N THR A 74 27.53 -2.66 -5.55
CA THR A 74 28.67 -2.06 -4.90
C THR A 74 28.26 -0.76 -4.23
N VAL A 75 28.64 -0.59 -2.97
CA VAL A 75 28.47 0.65 -2.23
C VAL A 75 29.83 1.32 -2.09
N SER A 76 29.94 2.56 -2.56
CA SER A 76 31.18 3.33 -2.53
C SER A 76 30.95 4.66 -1.82
N GLY A 77 31.96 5.14 -1.14
CA GLY A 77 31.92 6.41 -0.42
C GLY A 77 33.21 6.69 0.33
N VAL A 78 33.14 7.67 1.20
CA VAL A 78 34.26 8.11 2.05
C VAL A 78 33.92 7.79 3.51
N ILE A 79 34.88 7.25 4.24
CA ILE A 79 34.70 6.96 5.66
C ILE A 79 34.44 8.26 6.42
N ALA A 80 33.31 8.31 7.12
CA ALA A 80 32.91 9.48 7.88
C ALA A 80 33.82 9.74 9.09
N GLN A 81 33.84 10.99 9.56
CA GLN A 81 34.58 11.40 10.74
C GLN A 81 34.14 10.57 11.97
N GLY A 82 35.11 10.04 12.71
CA GLY A 82 34.85 9.20 13.89
C GLY A 82 34.52 7.73 13.58
N LYS A 83 34.46 7.35 12.31
CA LYS A 83 34.26 5.95 11.89
C LYS A 83 35.59 5.31 11.45
N THR A 84 35.68 4.01 11.60
CA THR A 84 36.80 3.17 11.13
C THR A 84 36.43 2.28 9.98
N ARG A 85 35.19 2.37 9.51
CA ARG A 85 34.63 1.60 8.38
C ARG A 85 33.72 2.47 7.54
N LEU A 86 33.61 2.14 6.25
CA LEU A 86 32.65 2.81 5.36
C LEU A 86 31.21 2.48 5.75
N LEU A 87 30.92 1.22 6.02
CA LEU A 87 29.59 0.71 6.32
C LEU A 87 29.63 -0.17 7.57
N ASP A 88 28.65 -0.02 8.41
CA ASP A 88 28.36 -0.88 9.55
C ASP A 88 26.96 -1.45 9.38
N VAL A 89 26.89 -2.52 8.55
CA VAL A 89 25.60 -3.11 8.17
C VAL A 89 24.91 -3.67 9.40
N GLY A 90 23.67 -3.29 9.58
CA GLY A 90 22.88 -3.61 10.76
C GLY A 90 22.94 -2.53 11.84
N THR A 91 23.81 -1.54 11.75
CA THR A 91 23.88 -0.40 12.66
C THR A 91 23.53 0.91 11.94
N ASP A 92 24.30 1.28 10.93
CA ASP A 92 24.10 2.53 10.18
C ASP A 92 23.59 2.29 8.74
N SER A 93 23.53 1.06 8.31
CA SER A 93 23.23 0.70 6.92
C SER A 93 22.38 -0.57 6.85
N ALA A 94 21.42 -0.59 5.94
CA ALA A 94 20.53 -1.73 5.68
C ALA A 94 20.04 -1.73 4.23
N LEU A 95 19.43 -2.84 3.81
CA LEU A 95 18.67 -2.90 2.57
C LEU A 95 17.38 -2.08 2.68
N GLY A 96 16.95 -1.48 1.59
CA GLY A 96 15.60 -0.92 1.49
C GLY A 96 14.53 -2.00 1.53
N PRO A 97 13.25 -1.65 1.80
CA PRO A 97 12.16 -2.61 1.73
C PRO A 97 11.96 -3.09 0.30
N PHE A 98 11.75 -4.40 0.13
CA PHE A 98 11.61 -5.04 -1.17
C PHE A 98 12.69 -4.62 -2.18
N PRO A 99 13.96 -5.01 -1.94
CA PRO A 99 15.11 -4.51 -2.68
C PRO A 99 14.99 -4.66 -4.20
N PHE A 100 14.47 -5.78 -4.68
CA PHE A 100 14.27 -6.01 -6.11
C PHE A 100 13.17 -5.08 -6.67
N GLN A 101 12.02 -5.02 -6.00
CA GLN A 101 10.90 -4.16 -6.43
C GLN A 101 11.29 -2.68 -6.43
N SER A 102 12.12 -2.27 -5.46
CA SER A 102 12.60 -0.89 -5.34
C SER A 102 13.54 -0.46 -6.47
N LEU A 103 14.18 -1.43 -7.14
CA LEU A 103 15.01 -1.20 -8.32
C LEU A 103 14.18 -1.03 -9.60
N CYS A 104 12.95 -1.56 -9.64
CA CYS A 104 12.14 -1.53 -10.83
C CYS A 104 11.57 -0.13 -11.11
N ASN A 105 11.84 0.42 -12.28
CA ASN A 105 11.13 1.60 -12.77
C ASN A 105 9.71 1.25 -13.19
N THR A 106 9.60 0.22 -14.04
CA THR A 106 8.33 -0.28 -14.55
C THR A 106 8.34 -1.80 -14.56
N ILE A 107 7.17 -2.38 -14.32
CA ILE A 107 6.92 -3.80 -14.51
C ILE A 107 5.83 -3.93 -15.57
N GLN A 108 6.08 -4.76 -16.56
CA GLN A 108 5.12 -5.10 -17.61
C GLN A 108 4.78 -6.57 -17.54
N MET A 109 3.51 -6.89 -17.62
CA MET A 109 3.02 -8.25 -17.70
C MET A 109 2.11 -8.37 -18.91
N THR A 110 2.45 -9.25 -19.82
CA THR A 110 1.60 -9.62 -20.96
C THR A 110 1.00 -10.98 -20.70
N VAL A 111 -0.30 -11.04 -20.63
CA VAL A 111 -1.06 -12.30 -20.51
C VAL A 111 -1.76 -12.52 -21.83
N ASN A 112 -1.43 -13.60 -22.52
CA ASN A 112 -1.88 -13.89 -23.89
C ASN A 112 -1.58 -12.70 -24.84
N ASN A 113 -2.58 -11.87 -25.14
CA ASN A 113 -2.48 -10.74 -26.06
C ASN A 113 -2.61 -9.36 -25.38
N ASN A 114 -2.79 -9.30 -24.07
CA ASN A 114 -3.00 -8.03 -23.36
C ASN A 114 -1.82 -7.72 -22.42
N THR A 115 -1.33 -6.49 -22.48
CA THR A 115 -0.20 -6.01 -21.66
C THR A 115 -0.68 -5.00 -20.65
N VAL A 116 -0.38 -5.27 -19.39
CA VAL A 116 -0.54 -4.34 -18.27
C VAL A 116 0.82 -3.82 -17.84
N THR A 117 0.91 -2.53 -17.58
CA THR A 117 2.16 -1.87 -17.19
C THR A 117 1.95 -1.05 -15.93
N GLN A 118 2.86 -1.18 -14.98
CA GLN A 118 2.85 -0.39 -13.75
C GLN A 118 4.15 0.37 -13.58
N ASN A 119 4.05 1.66 -13.24
CA ASN A 119 5.18 2.49 -12.87
C ASN A 119 5.57 2.20 -11.42
N GLN A 120 6.31 1.09 -11.24
CA GLN A 120 6.64 0.56 -9.91
C GLN A 120 7.36 1.58 -9.03
N ARG A 121 8.30 2.31 -9.63
CA ARG A 121 9.07 3.36 -8.97
C ARG A 121 8.24 4.37 -8.19
N ASP A 122 7.09 4.76 -8.73
CA ASP A 122 6.25 5.81 -8.16
C ASP A 122 5.09 5.26 -7.33
N VAL A 123 4.64 4.05 -7.63
CA VAL A 123 3.42 3.48 -7.07
C VAL A 123 3.69 2.60 -5.84
N MET A 124 4.83 1.90 -5.80
CA MET A 124 5.14 0.90 -4.78
C MET A 124 4.97 1.40 -3.34
N PHE A 125 5.63 2.51 -2.99
CA PHE A 125 5.59 3.01 -1.61
C PHE A 125 4.21 3.57 -1.21
N ALA A 126 3.43 4.05 -2.19
CA ALA A 126 2.04 4.42 -1.97
C ALA A 126 1.20 3.18 -1.69
N LEU A 127 1.34 2.13 -2.52
CA LEU A 127 0.61 0.88 -2.32
C LEU A 127 0.95 0.20 -0.99
N MET A 128 2.18 0.27 -0.54
CA MET A 128 2.58 -0.26 0.77
C MET A 128 1.77 0.35 1.93
N ARG A 129 1.30 1.59 1.80
CA ARG A 129 0.47 2.27 2.82
C ARG A 129 -0.99 1.82 2.82
N PHE A 130 -1.40 1.00 1.87
CA PHE A 130 -2.73 0.39 1.80
C PHE A 130 -2.70 -1.12 2.04
N GLY A 131 -1.53 -1.73 2.08
CA GLY A 131 -1.36 -3.16 2.33
C GLY A 131 -1.37 -3.52 3.82
N ASP A 132 -1.62 -4.79 4.12
CA ASP A 132 -1.48 -5.33 5.48
C ASP A 132 0.01 -5.44 5.84
N ALA A 133 0.42 -4.71 6.87
CA ALA A 133 1.80 -4.72 7.37
C ALA A 133 2.26 -6.12 7.80
N ARG A 134 1.37 -6.94 8.36
CA ARG A 134 1.70 -8.31 8.79
C ARG A 134 1.95 -9.22 7.60
N GLU A 135 1.18 -9.07 6.55
CA GLU A 135 1.38 -9.86 5.33
C GLU A 135 2.66 -9.44 4.61
N MET A 136 2.92 -8.15 4.49
CA MET A 136 4.20 -7.64 3.96
C MET A 136 5.39 -8.21 4.74
N TYR A 137 5.30 -8.23 6.07
CA TYR A 137 6.35 -8.79 6.92
C TYR A 137 6.61 -10.28 6.63
N ARG A 138 5.57 -11.09 6.38
CA ARG A 138 5.69 -12.51 6.06
C ARG A 138 6.41 -12.77 4.73
N TYR A 139 6.30 -11.85 3.77
CA TYR A 139 6.98 -11.94 2.48
C TYR A 139 8.41 -11.40 2.49
N ASN A 140 8.84 -10.86 3.62
CA ASN A 140 10.21 -10.39 3.76
C ASN A 140 11.15 -11.57 3.99
N THR A 141 12.07 -11.81 3.07
CA THR A 141 13.09 -12.87 3.20
C THR A 141 14.47 -12.34 3.50
N SER A 142 14.80 -11.14 3.05
CA SER A 142 16.18 -10.64 3.08
C SER A 142 16.30 -9.17 3.49
N ALA A 143 15.21 -8.44 3.58
CA ALA A 143 15.21 -7.02 3.85
C ALA A 143 14.15 -6.62 4.87
N PRO A 144 14.37 -5.56 5.65
CA PRO A 144 13.34 -5.02 6.53
C PRO A 144 12.16 -4.47 5.72
N VAL A 145 10.94 -4.82 6.12
CA VAL A 145 9.69 -4.44 5.45
C VAL A 145 8.89 -3.46 6.32
N ALA A 146 9.55 -2.49 6.89
CA ALA A 146 8.87 -1.43 7.62
C ALA A 146 8.72 -0.19 6.73
N TYR A 147 7.61 0.53 6.90
CA TYR A 147 7.51 1.86 6.32
C TYR A 147 8.50 2.79 6.99
N ASP A 148 9.01 3.76 6.23
CA ASP A 148 9.74 4.86 6.84
C ASP A 148 8.75 5.74 7.59
N GLN A 149 9.02 5.97 8.87
CA GLN A 149 8.16 6.78 9.75
C GLN A 149 8.73 8.17 9.97
N TYR A 150 10.04 8.32 9.85
CA TYR A 150 10.77 9.56 10.03
C TYR A 150 11.30 10.07 8.68
N TRP A 151 11.64 11.35 8.65
CA TRP A 151 12.06 12.05 7.44
C TRP A 151 13.35 11.53 6.82
N GLN A 152 14.28 11.05 7.63
CA GLN A 152 15.61 10.62 7.15
C GLN A 152 16.14 9.43 7.92
N TYR A 153 17.20 8.82 7.37
CA TYR A 153 18.02 7.87 8.09
C TYR A 153 19.12 8.59 8.88
N SER A 154 19.39 8.15 10.09
CA SER A 154 20.43 8.69 10.96
C SER A 154 20.83 7.64 11.98
N ASP A 155 22.03 7.78 12.56
CA ASP A 155 22.50 6.96 13.69
C ASP A 155 21.79 7.35 15.00
N ALA A 156 21.13 8.50 15.03
CA ALA A 156 20.35 8.93 16.19
C ALA A 156 19.11 8.05 16.33
N GLU A 157 19.13 7.20 17.35
CA GLU A 157 18.13 6.14 17.57
C GLU A 157 16.69 6.63 17.73
N LEU A 158 16.53 7.90 18.08
CA LEU A 158 15.26 8.43 18.58
C LEU A 158 14.57 9.43 17.65
N ALA A 159 15.25 9.89 16.62
CA ALA A 159 14.77 10.96 15.74
C ALA A 159 14.75 10.59 14.26
N SER A 160 14.97 9.31 13.94
CA SER A 160 15.16 8.90 12.55
C SER A 160 14.82 7.44 12.31
N ASN A 161 14.68 7.07 11.04
CA ASN A 161 14.64 5.68 10.64
C ASN A 161 16.02 5.05 10.89
N ASN A 162 16.11 4.18 11.86
CA ASN A 162 17.33 3.41 12.05
C ASN A 162 17.34 2.25 11.06
N PRO A 163 18.36 2.10 10.20
CA PRO A 163 18.45 1.00 9.24
C PRO A 163 18.38 -0.39 9.88
N ASN A 164 18.84 -0.52 11.11
CA ASN A 164 18.82 -1.77 11.87
C ASN A 164 17.48 -2.10 12.52
N GLY A 165 16.48 -1.23 12.42
CA GLY A 165 15.17 -1.53 12.95
C GLY A 165 14.96 -1.24 14.43
N SER A 166 15.65 -0.25 14.97
CA SER A 166 15.34 0.36 16.28
C SER A 166 15.45 -0.54 17.50
N TRP A 167 16.48 -1.33 17.62
CA TRP A 167 16.81 -2.01 18.85
C TRP A 167 17.70 -1.15 19.74
N SER A 168 17.25 0.02 20.08
CA SER A 168 17.88 0.73 21.19
C SER A 168 17.40 0.14 22.51
N ASN A 169 18.15 0.36 23.58
CA ASN A 169 17.75 -0.04 24.93
C ASN A 169 16.48 0.66 25.45
N VAL A 170 15.78 1.36 24.59
CA VAL A 170 14.51 2.01 24.90
C VAL A 170 13.39 1.02 24.67
N ALA A 171 12.47 0.91 25.59
CA ALA A 171 11.29 0.06 25.47
C ALA A 171 10.61 0.28 24.11
N MET A 172 10.43 -0.80 23.36
CA MET A 172 9.78 -0.76 22.07
C MET A 172 8.37 -0.19 22.22
N ASP A 173 8.06 0.81 21.42
CA ASP A 173 6.69 1.21 21.23
C ASP A 173 5.99 0.13 20.42
N PRO A 174 4.95 -0.54 20.95
CA PRO A 174 4.24 -1.59 20.23
C PRO A 174 3.54 -1.09 18.96
N ALA A 175 3.40 0.22 18.78
CA ALA A 175 2.91 0.82 17.54
C ALA A 175 3.92 0.75 16.39
N TYR A 176 5.20 0.57 16.69
CA TYR A 176 6.26 0.49 15.69
C TYR A 176 6.73 -0.94 15.54
N GLN A 177 6.45 -1.52 14.40
CA GLN A 177 6.99 -2.83 14.09
C GLN A 177 8.49 -2.71 13.79
N PRO A 178 9.36 -3.52 14.45
CA PRO A 178 10.77 -3.54 14.10
C PRO A 178 10.93 -3.97 12.66
N ARG A 179 11.91 -3.40 11.99
CA ARG A 179 12.37 -3.91 10.71
C ARG A 179 12.94 -5.29 10.95
N GLY A 180 12.41 -6.33 10.60
CA GLY A 180 12.86 -7.69 10.90
C GLY A 180 14.36 -7.92 10.63
N ALA A 181 14.88 -9.04 11.06
CA ALA A 181 16.23 -9.45 10.72
C ALA A 181 16.36 -9.63 9.21
N PHE A 182 17.48 -9.25 8.63
CA PHE A 182 17.80 -9.46 7.22
C PHE A 182 19.17 -10.11 7.05
N ARG A 183 19.35 -10.81 5.97
CA ARG A 183 20.58 -11.53 5.67
C ARG A 183 21.26 -10.96 4.45
N ILE A 184 22.55 -10.71 4.58
CA ILE A 184 23.45 -10.44 3.47
C ILE A 184 24.29 -11.71 3.27
N ASP A 185 24.28 -12.28 2.08
CA ASP A 185 25.01 -13.51 1.80
C ASP A 185 26.51 -13.29 1.84
N ARG A 186 26.96 -12.17 1.30
CA ARG A 186 28.38 -11.86 1.21
C ARG A 186 28.65 -10.37 1.18
N ILE A 187 29.61 -9.95 1.96
CA ILE A 187 30.23 -8.62 1.91
C ILE A 187 31.69 -8.82 1.56
N GLN A 188 32.14 -8.19 0.48
CA GLN A 188 33.53 -8.24 0.04
C GLN A 188 34.12 -6.84 -0.09
N GLY A 189 35.41 -6.75 0.12
CA GLY A 189 36.16 -5.51 0.05
C GLY A 189 36.63 -5.05 1.41
N ASN A 190 37.57 -4.16 1.39
CA ASN A 190 38.10 -3.56 2.62
C ASN A 190 37.27 -2.31 2.95
N SER A 191 36.29 -2.47 3.83
CA SER A 191 35.54 -1.33 4.35
C SER A 191 36.28 -0.57 5.46
N GLN A 192 37.37 -1.14 6.00
CA GLN A 192 38.13 -0.55 7.10
C GLN A 192 39.13 0.50 6.59
N GLY A 193 39.38 1.50 7.40
CA GLY A 193 40.29 2.59 7.12
C GLY A 193 40.18 3.70 8.14
N VAL A 194 40.69 4.85 7.81
CA VAL A 194 40.56 6.06 8.61
C VAL A 194 39.60 7.02 7.97
N ALA A 195 39.09 7.98 8.74
CA ALA A 195 38.22 9.03 8.24
C ALA A 195 38.86 9.76 7.05
N GLY A 196 38.11 9.94 5.97
CA GLY A 196 38.57 10.52 4.72
C GLY A 196 39.00 9.50 3.65
N ASP A 197 39.18 8.23 4.00
CA ASP A 197 39.51 7.19 3.01
C ASP A 197 38.33 6.88 2.11
N ALA A 198 38.55 6.87 0.80
CA ALA A 198 37.59 6.37 -0.18
C ALA A 198 37.61 4.84 -0.18
N LYS A 199 36.45 4.23 -0.01
CA LYS A 199 36.31 2.76 0.01
C LYS A 199 35.12 2.32 -0.87
N SER A 200 35.19 1.05 -1.25
CA SER A 200 34.17 0.39 -2.06
C SER A 200 33.92 -1.01 -1.51
N VAL A 201 32.67 -1.34 -1.29
CA VAL A 201 32.23 -2.60 -0.69
C VAL A 201 31.27 -3.30 -1.64
N ALA A 202 31.62 -4.51 -2.04
CA ALA A 202 30.76 -5.36 -2.85
C ALA A 202 29.82 -6.16 -1.96
N ILE A 203 28.52 -6.07 -2.24
CA ILE A 203 27.47 -6.73 -1.48
C ILE A 203 26.70 -7.70 -2.39
N SER A 204 26.39 -8.87 -1.85
CA SER A 204 25.56 -9.87 -2.50
C SER A 204 24.45 -10.30 -1.55
N VAL A 205 23.22 -10.32 -2.05
CA VAL A 205 22.05 -10.69 -1.25
C VAL A 205 21.07 -11.51 -2.10
N GLU A 206 20.50 -12.56 -1.52
CA GLU A 206 19.40 -13.30 -2.13
C GLU A 206 18.08 -12.75 -1.62
N VAL A 207 17.16 -12.46 -2.54
CA VAL A 207 15.83 -11.93 -2.25
C VAL A 207 14.75 -12.81 -2.87
N ILE A 208 13.64 -12.98 -2.14
CA ILE A 208 12.41 -13.58 -2.64
C ILE A 208 11.28 -12.61 -2.30
N GLU A 209 10.63 -12.07 -3.33
CA GLU A 209 9.64 -11.01 -3.18
C GLU A 209 8.36 -11.31 -3.96
N PRO A 210 7.18 -10.93 -3.46
CA PRO A 210 5.95 -11.04 -4.22
C PRO A 210 5.93 -10.04 -5.37
N LEU A 211 5.28 -10.36 -6.48
CA LEU A 211 5.08 -9.40 -7.56
C LEU A 211 3.96 -8.42 -7.20
N MET A 212 4.33 -7.15 -7.06
CA MET A 212 3.43 -6.05 -6.72
C MET A 212 2.84 -5.43 -8.00
N LEU A 213 2.09 -6.21 -8.75
CA LEU A 213 1.48 -5.83 -10.01
C LEU A 213 0.06 -6.39 -10.08
N SER A 214 -0.94 -5.55 -10.31
CA SER A 214 -2.30 -6.01 -10.62
C SER A 214 -2.33 -6.66 -12.02
N PRO A 215 -3.06 -7.75 -12.23
CA PRO A 215 -4.02 -8.44 -11.36
C PRO A 215 -3.42 -9.55 -10.47
N LEU A 216 -2.11 -9.57 -10.25
CA LEU A 216 -1.51 -10.49 -9.27
C LEU A 216 -1.91 -10.07 -7.85
N ILE A 217 -1.95 -11.03 -6.94
CA ILE A 217 -2.30 -10.78 -5.55
C ILE A 217 -1.07 -10.29 -4.81
N TRP A 218 -1.21 -9.11 -4.21
CA TRP A 218 -0.20 -8.54 -3.36
C TRP A 218 -0.82 -8.08 -2.04
N CYS A 219 -0.23 -8.55 -0.92
CA CYS A 219 -0.49 -8.09 0.45
C CYS A 219 -1.96 -7.87 0.84
N ASP A 220 -2.89 -8.52 0.18
CA ASP A 220 -4.31 -8.46 0.49
C ASP A 220 -4.76 -9.76 1.17
N PRO A 221 -4.93 -9.76 2.51
CA PRO A 221 -5.37 -10.95 3.23
C PRO A 221 -6.81 -11.33 2.95
N GLN A 222 -7.62 -10.39 2.46
CA GLN A 222 -9.02 -10.59 2.10
C GLN A 222 -9.22 -10.89 0.62
N SER A 223 -8.14 -10.88 -0.17
CA SER A 223 -8.26 -11.13 -1.59
C SER A 223 -8.78 -12.54 -1.82
N ASN A 224 -9.74 -12.63 -2.71
CA ASN A 224 -10.15 -13.90 -3.27
C ASN A 224 -8.92 -14.60 -3.87
N ASN A 225 -8.57 -15.76 -3.36
CA ASN A 225 -7.46 -16.57 -3.87
C ASN A 225 -7.76 -17.20 -5.25
N GLN A 226 -8.74 -16.68 -5.98
CA GLN A 226 -9.07 -17.12 -7.32
C GLN A 226 -7.83 -17.06 -8.22
N GLY A 227 -7.53 -18.18 -8.86
CA GLY A 227 -6.41 -18.27 -9.78
C GLY A 227 -6.77 -17.84 -11.21
N PHE A 228 -5.76 -17.78 -12.06
CA PHE A 228 -5.90 -17.59 -13.50
C PHE A 228 -6.05 -18.93 -14.21
N TYR A 229 -6.98 -19.02 -15.14
CA TYR A 229 -7.01 -20.10 -16.13
C TYR A 229 -7.30 -19.54 -17.54
N GLY A 230 -7.05 -20.33 -18.58
CA GLY A 230 -7.13 -19.84 -19.94
C GLY A 230 -5.90 -19.03 -20.38
N ILE A 231 -4.79 -19.15 -19.66
CA ILE A 231 -3.51 -18.55 -20.02
C ILE A 231 -2.76 -19.54 -20.91
N GLN A 232 -2.27 -19.05 -22.04
CA GLN A 232 -1.34 -19.76 -22.90
C GLN A 232 0.09 -19.26 -22.68
N VAL A 233 0.25 -17.94 -22.68
CA VAL A 233 1.54 -17.27 -22.56
C VAL A 233 1.47 -16.18 -21.48
N LEU A 234 2.48 -16.16 -20.64
CA LEU A 234 2.70 -15.13 -19.64
C LEU A 234 4.11 -14.57 -19.82
N ASN A 235 4.21 -13.33 -20.29
CA ASN A 235 5.48 -12.61 -20.39
C ASN A 235 5.58 -11.57 -19.28
N LEU A 236 6.74 -11.48 -18.66
CA LEU A 236 7.06 -10.46 -17.65
C LEU A 236 8.35 -9.75 -18.02
N VAL A 237 8.32 -8.43 -17.99
CA VAL A 237 9.49 -7.58 -18.25
C VAL A 237 9.63 -6.61 -17.09
N PHE A 238 10.80 -6.65 -16.45
CA PHE A 238 11.19 -5.73 -15.40
C PHE A 238 12.22 -4.76 -15.96
N ASN A 239 11.89 -3.48 -15.98
CA ASN A 239 12.82 -2.42 -16.37
C ASN A 239 13.49 -1.87 -15.11
N ILE A 240 14.78 -2.04 -15.01
CA ILE A 240 15.59 -1.66 -13.87
C ILE A 240 15.92 -0.17 -13.95
N GLY A 241 15.88 0.49 -12.83
CA GLY A 241 16.09 1.93 -12.72
C GLY A 241 17.13 2.35 -11.72
N SER A 242 16.81 3.37 -10.94
CA SER A 242 17.72 3.95 -9.97
C SER A 242 17.97 3.03 -8.78
N THR A 243 19.21 2.98 -8.32
CA THR A 243 19.66 2.24 -7.14
C THR A 243 19.47 2.98 -5.83
N ASN A 244 18.98 4.23 -5.86
CA ASN A 244 18.90 5.12 -4.68
C ASN A 244 18.04 4.56 -3.54
N ARG A 245 17.07 3.67 -3.85
CA ARG A 245 16.18 3.05 -2.86
C ARG A 245 16.60 1.64 -2.45
N LEU A 246 17.59 1.07 -3.12
CA LEU A 246 18.05 -0.30 -2.85
C LEU A 246 18.70 -0.43 -1.47
N PHE A 247 19.53 0.55 -1.14
CA PHE A 247 20.33 0.57 0.08
C PHE A 247 20.13 1.86 0.84
N ARG A 248 19.93 1.75 2.14
CA ARG A 248 19.66 2.85 3.05
C ARG A 248 20.78 2.98 4.06
N SER A 249 21.23 4.18 4.29
CA SER A 249 22.34 4.44 5.21
C SER A 249 22.26 5.86 5.80
N SER A 250 22.66 6.00 7.05
CA SER A 250 22.91 7.30 7.65
C SER A 250 24.24 7.92 7.23
N VAL A 251 25.12 7.15 6.58
CA VAL A 251 26.41 7.64 6.07
C VAL A 251 26.17 8.55 4.86
N PRO A 252 26.62 9.80 4.91
CA PRO A 252 26.40 10.73 3.80
C PRO A 252 27.27 10.40 2.59
N GLY A 253 26.77 10.78 1.39
CA GLY A 253 27.55 10.73 0.16
C GLY A 253 27.83 9.34 -0.39
N LEU A 254 27.12 8.31 0.07
CA LEU A 254 27.24 6.97 -0.50
C LEU A 254 26.65 6.92 -1.90
N THR A 255 27.34 6.21 -2.78
CA THR A 255 26.84 5.84 -4.12
C THR A 255 26.63 4.35 -4.20
N VAL A 256 25.52 3.92 -4.80
CA VAL A 256 25.18 2.52 -4.99
C VAL A 256 25.13 2.24 -6.49
N SER A 257 25.91 1.27 -6.95
CA SER A 257 25.94 0.83 -8.34
C SER A 257 25.61 -0.66 -8.44
N LEU A 258 24.88 -1.04 -9.49
CA LEU A 258 24.58 -2.44 -9.78
C LEU A 258 25.83 -3.18 -10.27
N GLY A 259 25.92 -4.45 -9.91
CA GLY A 259 27.06 -5.31 -10.20
C GLY A 259 28.20 -5.13 -9.18
N ASN A 260 29.01 -6.15 -9.06
CA ASN A 260 30.21 -6.10 -8.23
C ASN A 260 31.32 -7.00 -8.82
N THR A 261 32.50 -6.94 -8.21
CA THR A 261 33.65 -7.72 -8.65
C THR A 261 33.46 -9.24 -8.52
N ALA A 262 32.63 -9.69 -7.59
CA ALA A 262 32.33 -11.11 -7.40
C ALA A 262 31.38 -11.69 -8.47
N SER A 263 30.64 -10.82 -9.15
CA SER A 263 29.71 -11.18 -10.22
C SER A 263 30.18 -10.80 -11.61
N ASN A 264 31.48 -10.43 -11.78
CA ASN A 264 32.02 -9.90 -13.03
C ASN A 264 31.24 -8.70 -13.59
N GLY A 265 30.64 -7.90 -12.71
CA GLY A 265 29.84 -6.72 -13.08
C GLY A 265 28.36 -7.02 -13.37
N GLU A 266 27.92 -8.27 -13.31
CA GLU A 266 26.49 -8.59 -13.41
C GLU A 266 25.73 -8.11 -12.16
N ALA A 267 24.54 -7.54 -12.36
CA ALA A 267 23.67 -7.08 -11.27
C ALA A 267 22.86 -8.21 -10.66
N PHE A 268 22.52 -9.24 -11.45
CA PHE A 268 21.60 -10.29 -11.06
C PHE A 268 22.21 -11.67 -11.30
N GLY A 269 22.16 -12.53 -10.29
CA GLY A 269 22.51 -13.93 -10.39
C GLY A 269 21.37 -14.78 -10.94
N ASP A 270 21.16 -15.97 -10.35
CA ASP A 270 20.02 -16.81 -10.70
C ASP A 270 18.73 -16.08 -10.39
N THR A 271 17.99 -15.81 -11.45
CA THR A 271 16.72 -15.06 -11.36
C THR A 271 15.58 -15.93 -11.83
N GLN A 272 14.62 -16.17 -10.96
CA GLN A 272 13.57 -17.16 -11.12
C GLN A 272 12.22 -16.60 -10.71
N LEU A 273 11.17 -16.99 -11.43
CA LEU A 273 9.79 -16.83 -11.00
C LEU A 273 9.27 -18.13 -10.39
N LEU A 274 8.72 -18.01 -9.20
CA LEU A 274 8.11 -19.10 -8.46
C LEU A 274 6.60 -19.03 -8.66
N ILE A 275 6.06 -20.01 -9.35
CA ILE A 275 4.64 -20.08 -9.72
C ILE A 275 4.08 -21.42 -9.25
N GLN A 276 2.84 -21.41 -8.78
CA GLN A 276 2.11 -22.63 -8.47
C GLN A 276 1.01 -22.86 -9.49
N TYR A 277 0.99 -24.08 -10.04
CA TYR A 277 -0.06 -24.56 -10.91
C TYR A 277 -0.98 -25.53 -10.17
N TYR A 278 -2.25 -25.43 -10.44
CA TYR A 278 -3.29 -26.29 -9.86
C TYR A 278 -4.00 -27.05 -10.97
N THR A 279 -4.00 -28.36 -10.86
CA THR A 279 -4.83 -29.22 -11.72
C THR A 279 -6.18 -29.41 -11.04
N ARG A 280 -7.25 -29.11 -11.75
CA ARG A 280 -8.61 -29.24 -11.22
C ARG A 280 -9.04 -30.70 -11.18
N GLN A 281 -10.05 -30.96 -10.36
CA GLN A 281 -10.71 -32.26 -10.41
C GLN A 281 -11.45 -32.45 -11.72
N PRO A 282 -11.49 -33.66 -12.31
CA PRO A 282 -12.17 -33.92 -13.58
C PRO A 282 -13.66 -33.57 -13.57
N SER A 283 -14.28 -33.64 -12.38
CA SER A 283 -15.71 -33.33 -12.19
C SER A 283 -16.00 -31.81 -12.09
N ASP A 284 -14.97 -30.97 -12.04
CA ASP A 284 -15.18 -29.54 -11.85
C ASP A 284 -15.56 -28.87 -13.16
N LEU A 285 -16.69 -28.20 -13.17
CA LEU A 285 -17.11 -27.36 -14.29
C LEU A 285 -16.20 -26.14 -14.37
N VAL A 286 -15.79 -25.81 -15.58
CA VAL A 286 -14.97 -24.62 -15.86
C VAL A 286 -15.83 -23.62 -16.58
N PRO A 287 -16.02 -22.43 -16.01
CA PRO A 287 -16.61 -21.35 -16.76
C PRO A 287 -15.76 -21.06 -18.00
N ALA A 288 -16.40 -20.70 -19.10
CA ALA A 288 -15.71 -20.33 -20.34
C ALA A 288 -14.86 -19.06 -20.17
N ARG A 289 -15.19 -18.26 -19.18
CA ARG A 289 -14.56 -16.96 -18.89
C ARG A 289 -14.07 -16.93 -17.44
N ASN A 290 -12.82 -16.51 -17.27
CA ASN A 290 -12.23 -16.22 -15.96
C ASN A 290 -12.20 -14.70 -15.75
N VAL A 291 -12.79 -14.23 -14.69
CA VAL A 291 -12.85 -12.80 -14.35
C VAL A 291 -12.19 -12.60 -12.99
N VAL A 292 -11.14 -11.82 -12.98
CA VAL A 292 -10.40 -11.51 -11.75
C VAL A 292 -10.32 -10.01 -11.54
N PRO A 293 -10.16 -9.57 -10.31
CA PRO A 293 -9.96 -8.17 -9.97
C PRO A 293 -8.75 -7.57 -10.66
N TYR A 294 -8.88 -6.32 -11.04
CA TYR A 294 -7.81 -5.54 -11.65
C TYR A 294 -7.84 -4.10 -11.13
N ALA A 295 -6.68 -3.53 -10.93
CA ALA A 295 -6.53 -2.11 -10.65
C ALA A 295 -5.37 -1.53 -11.46
N GLU A 296 -5.58 -0.36 -12.01
CA GLU A 296 -4.61 0.41 -12.76
C GLU A 296 -4.24 1.66 -11.97
N TYR A 297 -2.96 2.05 -12.05
CA TYR A 297 -2.42 3.18 -11.30
C TYR A 297 -1.73 4.20 -12.22
N PRO A 298 -2.48 4.95 -13.04
CA PRO A 298 -1.95 6.09 -13.79
C PRO A 298 -1.36 7.14 -12.85
N ARG A 299 -0.27 7.77 -13.28
CA ARG A 299 0.41 8.80 -12.50
C ARG A 299 0.58 10.08 -13.28
N TYR A 300 0.52 11.18 -12.56
CA TYR A 300 0.72 12.52 -13.09
C TYR A 300 1.71 13.26 -12.19
N ILE A 301 2.76 13.80 -12.77
CA ILE A 301 3.84 14.47 -12.04
C ILE A 301 3.91 15.92 -12.47
N THR A 302 3.94 16.83 -11.48
CA THR A 302 4.20 18.25 -11.66
C THR A 302 5.46 18.62 -10.91
N ASN A 303 6.47 19.10 -11.63
CA ASN A 303 7.70 19.59 -11.01
C ASN A 303 7.43 20.91 -10.30
N ILE A 304 7.94 21.03 -9.08
CA ILE A 304 7.81 22.23 -8.27
C ILE A 304 9.06 23.08 -8.48
N SER A 305 8.86 24.35 -8.82
CA SER A 305 9.90 25.37 -8.87
C SER A 305 9.87 26.23 -7.61
N GLY A 306 11.03 26.68 -7.20
CA GLY A 306 11.21 27.49 -6.00
C GLY A 306 11.75 26.68 -4.82
N THR A 307 12.02 27.40 -3.74
CA THR A 307 12.62 26.80 -2.53
C THR A 307 11.56 26.56 -1.47
N ILE A 308 11.42 25.31 -1.05
CA ILE A 308 10.66 24.95 0.15
C ILE A 308 11.55 25.24 1.35
N PRO A 309 11.17 26.18 2.24
CA PRO A 309 12.01 26.57 3.37
C PRO A 309 12.22 25.41 4.37
N ALA A 310 13.34 25.43 5.08
CA ALA A 310 13.60 24.49 6.16
C ALA A 310 12.66 24.75 7.35
N GLY A 311 12.39 23.71 8.11
CA GLY A 311 11.84 23.82 9.44
C GLY A 311 12.89 24.37 10.43
N VAL A 312 12.42 25.05 11.46
CA VAL A 312 13.28 25.67 12.49
C VAL A 312 12.98 25.02 13.83
N THR A 313 14.03 24.55 14.51
CA THR A 313 13.91 24.10 15.89
C THR A 313 13.90 25.31 16.82
N VAL A 314 12.85 25.44 17.61
CA VAL A 314 12.73 26.47 18.65
C VAL A 314 13.03 25.81 20.00
N ASN A 315 13.98 26.37 20.70
CA ASN A 315 14.32 25.94 22.06
C ASN A 315 13.66 26.90 23.06
N ASP A 316 12.75 26.38 23.87
CA ASP A 316 12.06 27.10 24.92
C ASP A 316 12.52 26.59 26.31
N GLY A 317 13.80 26.60 26.52
CA GLY A 317 14.45 26.25 27.81
C GLY A 317 14.53 24.76 28.10
N ALA A 318 13.43 24.09 28.30
CA ALA A 318 13.37 22.66 28.63
C ALA A 318 12.77 21.79 27.51
N GLU A 319 12.21 22.41 26.48
CA GLU A 319 11.50 21.72 25.39
C GLU A 319 11.94 22.24 24.02
N TYR A 320 11.99 21.35 23.05
CA TYR A 320 12.28 21.68 21.67
C TYR A 320 11.02 21.49 20.84
N SER A 321 10.55 22.55 20.20
CA SER A 321 9.46 22.52 19.26
C SER A 321 9.96 22.79 17.83
N LEU A 322 9.22 22.28 16.84
CA LEU A 322 9.51 22.51 15.43
C LEU A 322 8.53 23.51 14.83
N THR A 323 9.06 24.59 14.28
CA THR A 323 8.28 25.47 13.42
C THR A 323 8.51 25.07 11.98
N ALA A 324 7.44 24.76 11.27
CA ALA A 324 7.52 24.34 9.88
C ALA A 324 7.91 25.47 8.96
N GLY A 325 8.80 25.21 8.00
CA GLY A 325 8.94 26.00 6.80
C GLY A 325 7.67 25.84 5.95
N GLN A 326 7.06 26.95 5.55
CA GLN A 326 5.81 26.94 4.79
C GLN A 326 6.06 27.22 3.30
N PHE A 327 5.42 26.42 2.43
CA PHE A 327 5.36 26.68 1.01
C PHE A 327 3.88 26.84 0.62
N PRO A 328 3.48 28.07 0.25
CA PRO A 328 2.07 28.43 0.34
C PRO A 328 1.18 27.74 -0.68
N THR A 329 1.60 27.61 -1.94
CA THR A 329 0.69 27.01 -2.92
C THR A 329 1.46 26.35 -4.06
N ILE A 330 1.19 25.08 -4.25
CA ILE A 330 1.65 24.29 -5.39
C ILE A 330 0.41 23.94 -6.22
N GLU A 331 0.39 24.39 -7.47
CA GLU A 331 -0.69 24.04 -8.38
C GLU A 331 -0.29 22.88 -9.27
N SER A 332 -1.20 21.91 -9.43
CA SER A 332 -1.03 20.84 -10.41
C SER A 332 -1.27 21.38 -11.82
N ASN A 333 -0.67 20.73 -12.80
CA ASN A 333 -1.14 20.89 -14.18
C ASN A 333 -2.61 20.47 -14.28
N SER A 334 -3.32 20.97 -15.29
CA SER A 334 -4.65 20.44 -15.60
C SER A 334 -4.52 19.01 -16.12
N ILE A 335 -5.20 18.09 -15.47
CA ILE A 335 -5.13 16.66 -15.73
C ILE A 335 -6.42 16.23 -16.40
N SER A 336 -6.30 15.68 -17.60
CA SER A 336 -7.43 15.09 -18.32
C SER A 336 -7.54 13.60 -17.97
N LEU A 337 -8.69 13.21 -17.48
CA LEU A 337 -9.03 11.84 -17.12
C LEU A 337 -10.05 11.29 -18.12
N ASN A 338 -9.84 10.04 -18.56
CA ASN A 338 -10.77 9.35 -19.46
C ASN A 338 -11.90 8.63 -18.72
N GLN A 339 -11.80 8.57 -17.40
CA GLN A 339 -12.78 7.98 -16.49
C GLN A 339 -12.66 8.63 -15.13
N ILE A 340 -13.70 8.52 -14.32
CA ILE A 340 -13.64 8.91 -12.92
C ILE A 340 -12.94 7.79 -12.13
N PRO A 341 -11.78 8.04 -11.49
CA PRO A 341 -11.10 7.04 -10.68
C PRO A 341 -11.90 6.71 -9.40
N ASP A 342 -11.62 5.57 -8.80
CA ASP A 342 -12.19 5.24 -7.49
C ASP A 342 -11.53 6.05 -6.39
N LYS A 343 -10.21 6.18 -6.47
CA LYS A 343 -9.40 6.93 -5.50
C LYS A 343 -8.36 7.76 -6.21
N ILE A 344 -7.98 8.84 -5.59
CA ILE A 344 -6.80 9.62 -5.94
C ILE A 344 -5.86 9.66 -4.74
N ILE A 345 -4.57 9.54 -5.01
CA ILE A 345 -3.51 9.61 -4.02
C ILE A 345 -2.60 10.77 -4.38
N ILE A 346 -2.46 11.72 -3.46
CA ILE A 346 -1.72 12.97 -3.65
C ILE A 346 -0.59 13.06 -2.63
N PHE A 347 0.60 13.37 -3.09
CA PHE A 347 1.74 13.63 -2.22
C PHE A 347 2.78 14.52 -2.88
N VAL A 348 3.58 15.18 -2.05
CA VAL A 348 4.74 15.97 -2.49
C VAL A 348 6.00 15.32 -1.93
N ARG A 349 7.00 15.13 -2.76
CA ARG A 349 8.25 14.47 -2.36
C ARG A 349 9.48 15.12 -3.01
N LYS A 350 10.65 14.80 -2.48
CA LYS A 350 11.92 15.01 -3.16
C LYS A 350 11.96 14.16 -4.43
N ARG A 351 12.41 14.73 -5.56
CA ARG A 351 12.52 13.99 -6.83
C ARG A 351 13.36 12.73 -6.64
N LEU A 352 12.91 11.61 -7.19
CA LEU A 352 13.62 10.34 -7.03
C LEU A 352 15.05 10.38 -7.58
N ALA A 353 15.30 11.14 -8.64
CA ALA A 353 16.64 11.35 -9.18
C ALA A 353 17.58 12.10 -8.23
N SER A 354 17.03 12.89 -7.32
CA SER A 354 17.79 13.66 -6.33
C SER A 354 17.90 12.96 -4.97
N GLN A 355 17.23 11.83 -4.78
CA GLN A 355 17.32 11.06 -3.55
C GLN A 355 18.69 10.38 -3.42
N THR A 356 19.14 10.24 -2.19
CA THR A 356 20.37 9.55 -1.80
C THR A 356 20.04 8.36 -0.91
N SER A 357 21.04 7.58 -0.53
CA SER A 357 20.87 6.48 0.43
C SER A 357 20.43 6.93 1.83
N ALA A 358 20.63 8.21 2.16
CA ALA A 358 20.22 8.78 3.45
C ALA A 358 18.76 9.26 3.46
N ASP A 359 18.15 9.43 2.30
CA ASP A 359 16.77 9.88 2.20
C ASP A 359 15.81 8.70 2.47
N ALA A 360 14.78 8.97 3.26
CA ALA A 360 13.68 8.03 3.47
C ALA A 360 12.60 8.15 2.38
N ASP A 361 11.69 7.19 2.31
CA ASP A 361 10.47 7.29 1.51
C ASP A 361 9.46 8.18 2.24
N CYS A 362 9.64 9.48 2.15
CA CYS A 362 8.90 10.51 2.85
C CYS A 362 8.29 11.56 1.91
N PHE A 363 7.33 12.29 2.47
CA PHE A 363 6.51 13.27 1.79
C PHE A 363 6.47 14.57 2.59
N PHE A 364 6.22 15.67 1.93
CA PHE A 364 5.95 16.92 2.64
C PHE A 364 4.54 16.90 3.24
N PRO A 365 4.37 17.29 4.51
CA PRO A 365 3.07 17.36 5.14
C PRO A 365 2.13 18.32 4.41
N ILE A 366 0.94 17.86 4.09
CA ILE A 366 -0.09 18.67 3.45
C ILE A 366 -0.86 19.43 4.53
N LYS A 367 -0.85 20.77 4.44
CA LYS A 367 -1.59 21.65 5.33
C LYS A 367 -3.02 21.87 4.86
N ARG A 368 -3.19 22.14 3.57
CA ARG A 368 -4.47 22.40 2.91
C ARG A 368 -4.48 21.82 1.52
N LEU A 369 -5.66 21.50 1.05
CA LEU A 369 -5.92 21.02 -0.29
C LEU A 369 -7.13 21.74 -0.86
N ARG A 370 -7.03 22.15 -2.11
CA ARG A 370 -8.15 22.64 -2.91
C ARG A 370 -8.22 21.80 -4.18
N VAL A 371 -9.39 21.28 -4.48
CA VAL A 371 -9.63 20.45 -5.67
C VAL A 371 -10.65 21.15 -6.57
N ASN A 372 -10.35 21.19 -7.84
CA ASN A 372 -11.28 21.57 -8.90
C ASN A 372 -11.52 20.31 -9.76
N PHE A 373 -12.77 19.90 -9.83
CA PHE A 373 -13.15 18.74 -10.62
C PHE A 373 -14.30 19.12 -11.55
N ASN A 374 -14.05 19.09 -12.85
CA ASN A 374 -14.96 19.58 -13.89
C ASN A 374 -15.45 21.02 -13.58
N ASN A 375 -16.76 21.17 -13.41
CA ASN A 375 -17.42 22.44 -13.13
C ASN A 375 -17.44 22.80 -11.64
N LYS A 376 -16.98 21.89 -10.76
CA LYS A 376 -16.93 22.13 -9.32
C LYS A 376 -15.56 22.64 -8.93
N ALA A 377 -15.50 23.84 -8.40
CA ALA A 377 -14.25 24.49 -7.99
C ALA A 377 -14.21 24.65 -6.46
N GLY A 378 -13.01 24.58 -5.92
CA GLY A 378 -12.76 24.86 -4.51
C GLY A 378 -13.24 23.79 -3.55
N LEU A 379 -13.39 22.55 -4.00
CA LEU A 379 -13.70 21.43 -3.13
C LEU A 379 -12.59 21.25 -2.09
N LEU A 380 -12.98 20.89 -0.87
CA LEU A 380 -12.09 20.66 0.28
C LEU A 380 -11.28 21.87 0.77
N THR A 381 -11.59 23.09 0.34
CA THR A 381 -10.87 24.32 0.75
C THR A 381 -10.97 24.57 2.26
N SER A 382 -12.08 24.17 2.90
CA SER A 382 -12.30 24.32 4.35
C SER A 382 -11.76 23.13 5.16
N ALA A 383 -11.33 22.05 4.51
CA ALA A 383 -10.83 20.87 5.20
C ALA A 383 -9.52 21.17 5.93
N THR A 384 -9.48 20.86 7.20
CA THR A 384 -8.27 20.93 8.02
C THR A 384 -7.35 19.74 7.73
N ARG A 385 -6.08 19.81 8.17
CA ARG A 385 -5.17 18.66 8.07
C ARG A 385 -5.74 17.40 8.73
N TRP A 386 -6.45 17.56 9.86
CA TRP A 386 -7.11 16.46 10.56
C TRP A 386 -8.21 15.81 9.71
N ASP A 387 -9.02 16.63 9.03
CA ASP A 387 -10.04 16.11 8.12
C ASP A 387 -9.42 15.36 6.94
N LEU A 388 -8.36 15.90 6.35
CA LEU A 388 -7.63 15.26 5.26
C LEU A 388 -7.05 13.90 5.69
N TRP A 389 -6.45 13.84 6.89
CA TRP A 389 -5.96 12.58 7.44
C TRP A 389 -7.09 11.57 7.64
N ARG A 390 -8.21 11.99 8.26
CA ARG A 390 -9.38 11.12 8.45
C ARG A 390 -9.91 10.57 7.13
N MET A 391 -10.06 11.42 6.12
CA MET A 391 -10.47 11.01 4.77
C MET A 391 -9.48 10.00 4.16
N SER A 392 -8.20 10.19 4.40
CA SER A 392 -7.16 9.27 3.94
C SER A 392 -7.26 7.89 4.61
N VAL A 393 -7.48 7.85 5.92
CA VAL A 393 -7.72 6.61 6.66
C VAL A 393 -9.01 5.92 6.19
N GLU A 394 -10.08 6.68 5.99
CA GLU A 394 -11.35 6.16 5.45
C GLU A 394 -11.21 5.63 4.01
N SER A 395 -10.22 6.11 3.26
CA SER A 395 -9.84 5.59 1.94
C SER A 395 -8.92 4.37 2.01
N GLY A 396 -8.55 3.91 3.22
CA GLY A 396 -7.76 2.71 3.46
C GLY A 396 -6.28 2.93 3.77
N SER A 397 -5.83 4.18 3.95
CA SER A 397 -4.45 4.46 4.34
C SER A 397 -4.18 4.01 5.78
N ASN A 398 -3.02 3.40 6.01
CA ASN A 398 -2.58 2.95 7.33
C ASN A 398 -1.66 3.96 8.05
N GLN A 399 -1.53 5.20 7.54
CA GLN A 399 -0.74 6.23 8.20
C GLN A 399 -1.37 6.68 9.51
N THR A 400 -0.55 6.74 10.56
CA THR A 400 -0.94 7.37 11.82
C THR A 400 -1.03 8.88 11.68
N TRP A 401 -1.71 9.55 12.61
CA TRP A 401 -1.74 11.02 12.64
C TRP A 401 -0.35 11.63 12.74
N ALA A 402 0.52 11.08 13.59
CA ALA A 402 1.89 11.55 13.76
C ALA A 402 2.71 11.47 12.47
N GLU A 403 2.55 10.40 11.71
CA GLU A 403 3.19 10.26 10.39
C GLU A 403 2.65 11.27 9.39
N PHE A 404 1.32 11.36 9.29
CA PHE A 404 0.65 12.23 8.31
C PHE A 404 0.86 13.72 8.58
N SER A 405 0.87 14.12 9.85
CA SER A 405 1.06 15.52 10.23
C SER A 405 2.47 16.06 9.96
N GLY A 406 3.45 15.18 9.78
CA GLY A 406 4.83 15.51 9.48
C GLY A 406 5.67 15.85 10.69
N CYS A 407 5.09 15.80 11.88
CA CYS A 407 5.77 16.08 13.13
C CYS A 407 5.21 15.19 14.24
N ALA A 408 6.07 14.67 15.07
CA ALA A 408 5.71 13.89 16.25
C ALA A 408 6.49 14.36 17.47
N THR A 409 5.83 14.34 18.62
CA THR A 409 6.47 14.63 19.89
C THR A 409 7.04 13.36 20.49
N ARG A 410 8.29 13.40 20.88
CA ARG A 410 8.98 12.26 21.49
C ARG A 410 9.72 12.67 22.75
N ARG A 411 9.57 11.88 23.79
CA ARG A 411 10.32 12.05 25.04
C ARG A 411 11.11 10.80 25.33
N VAL A 412 12.39 10.99 25.58
CA VAL A 412 13.26 9.97 26.14
C VAL A 412 13.40 10.21 27.64
N ALA A 413 13.48 9.15 28.41
CA ALA A 413 13.67 9.28 29.86
C ALA A 413 14.87 10.20 30.17
N ASN A 414 14.65 11.20 31.04
CA ASN A 414 15.64 12.20 31.41
C ASN A 414 16.13 13.16 30.30
N GLN A 415 15.41 13.25 29.20
CA GLN A 415 15.66 14.21 28.11
C GLN A 415 14.50 15.20 27.98
N PRO A 416 14.75 16.40 27.45
CA PRO A 416 13.68 17.33 27.08
C PRO A 416 12.69 16.70 26.12
N LEU A 417 11.46 17.22 26.11
CA LEU A 417 10.48 16.89 25.09
C LEU A 417 10.99 17.41 23.74
N ASN A 418 11.05 16.54 22.74
CA ASN A 418 11.49 16.89 21.41
C ASN A 418 10.38 16.64 20.38
N GLU A 419 10.13 17.63 19.55
CA GLU A 419 9.41 17.42 18.28
C GLU A 419 10.39 17.01 17.18
N ILE A 420 10.02 15.99 16.44
CA ILE A 420 10.85 15.40 15.39
C ILE A 420 10.09 15.31 14.08
N PRO A 421 10.74 15.53 12.91
CA PRO A 421 10.10 15.41 11.62
C PRO A 421 9.79 13.94 11.29
N THR A 422 8.58 13.70 10.85
CA THR A 422 8.11 12.38 10.41
C THR A 422 7.98 12.30 8.89
N CYS A 423 7.54 11.16 8.37
CA CYS A 423 7.50 10.91 6.93
C CYS A 423 6.51 11.77 6.14
N GLY A 424 5.56 12.45 6.79
CA GLY A 424 4.64 13.37 6.14
C GLY A 424 3.44 12.71 5.44
N SER A 425 2.71 13.50 4.65
CA SER A 425 1.38 13.13 4.16
C SER A 425 1.40 12.37 2.83
N LEU A 426 0.83 11.18 2.85
CA LEU A 426 0.32 10.50 1.66
C LEU A 426 -1.20 10.55 1.73
N LEU A 427 -1.80 11.50 1.01
CA LEU A 427 -3.22 11.78 1.08
C LEU A 427 -3.99 10.94 0.08
N ALA A 428 -4.95 10.16 0.55
CA ALA A 428 -5.85 9.38 -0.28
C ALA A 428 -7.29 9.88 -0.14
N LEU A 429 -7.94 10.09 -1.26
CA LEU A 429 -9.32 10.56 -1.33
C LEU A 429 -10.15 9.65 -2.24
N SER A 430 -11.32 9.27 -1.79
CA SER A 430 -12.27 8.48 -2.59
C SER A 430 -13.20 9.42 -3.36
N MET A 431 -13.34 9.19 -4.67
CA MET A 431 -14.28 9.93 -5.51
C MET A 431 -15.71 9.53 -5.16
N GLY A 432 -16.63 10.49 -5.20
CA GLY A 432 -18.03 10.28 -4.80
C GLY A 432 -18.28 10.23 -3.29
N LYS A 433 -17.22 10.06 -2.48
CA LYS A 433 -17.33 10.10 -1.01
C LYS A 433 -16.72 11.36 -0.42
N HIS A 434 -15.49 11.69 -0.80
CA HIS A 434 -14.76 12.86 -0.31
C HIS A 434 -14.74 13.99 -1.36
N ILE A 435 -14.73 13.63 -2.63
CA ILE A 435 -14.86 14.55 -3.76
C ILE A 435 -16.24 14.32 -4.35
N GLU A 436 -17.05 15.36 -4.26
CA GLU A 436 -18.44 15.34 -4.71
C GLU A 436 -18.51 15.21 -6.24
N LEU A 437 -19.33 14.29 -6.70
CA LEU A 437 -19.65 14.07 -8.11
C LEU A 437 -21.06 14.60 -8.41
N ASP A 438 -21.35 14.83 -9.68
CA ASP A 438 -22.72 15.11 -10.12
C ASP A 438 -23.54 13.81 -10.09
N ASP A 439 -24.86 13.92 -9.88
CA ASP A 439 -25.78 12.78 -9.71
C ASP A 439 -25.75 11.76 -10.87
N VAL A 440 -25.26 12.19 -12.02
CA VAL A 440 -25.17 11.35 -13.23
C VAL A 440 -23.83 10.60 -13.37
N PHE A 441 -22.94 10.75 -12.40
CA PHE A 441 -21.62 10.17 -12.43
C PHE A 441 -21.31 9.35 -11.17
N ALA A 442 -20.56 8.30 -11.37
CA ALA A 442 -20.00 7.46 -10.31
C ALA A 442 -18.54 7.10 -10.64
N PRO A 443 -17.75 6.65 -9.65
CA PRO A 443 -16.44 6.05 -9.93
C PRO A 443 -16.57 4.97 -11.00
N GLY A 444 -15.66 4.93 -11.98
CA GLY A 444 -15.73 4.05 -13.15
C GLY A 444 -16.55 4.59 -14.33
N SER A 445 -17.17 5.77 -14.21
CA SER A 445 -17.89 6.40 -15.33
C SER A 445 -16.92 6.81 -16.44
N ILE A 446 -17.25 6.44 -17.68
CA ILE A 446 -16.50 6.80 -18.88
C ILE A 446 -16.80 8.25 -19.25
N GLY A 447 -15.79 9.01 -19.59
CA GLY A 447 -15.92 10.40 -20.06
C GLY A 447 -14.59 11.13 -20.03
N GLN A 448 -14.63 12.37 -20.49
CA GLN A 448 -13.50 13.27 -20.32
C GLN A 448 -13.77 14.18 -19.13
N PHE A 449 -12.91 14.06 -18.14
CA PHE A 449 -13.01 14.82 -16.89
C PHE A 449 -11.73 15.62 -16.70
N GLN A 450 -11.88 16.85 -16.15
CA GLN A 450 -10.76 17.71 -15.82
C GLN A 450 -10.55 17.72 -14.32
N LEU A 451 -9.32 17.46 -13.90
CA LEU A 451 -8.90 17.52 -12.52
C LEU A 451 -7.74 18.49 -12.38
N GLN A 452 -7.86 19.42 -11.46
CA GLN A 452 -6.78 20.31 -11.05
C GLN A 452 -6.83 20.45 -9.53
N PHE A 453 -5.70 20.57 -8.90
CA PHE A 453 -5.66 20.78 -7.47
C PHE A 453 -4.48 21.66 -7.07
N SER A 454 -4.64 22.36 -5.96
CA SER A 454 -3.59 23.12 -5.32
C SER A 454 -3.38 22.63 -3.88
N VAL A 455 -2.11 22.58 -3.49
CA VAL A 455 -1.68 22.03 -2.21
C VAL A 455 -0.81 23.06 -1.49
N GLU A 456 -1.13 23.33 -0.23
CA GLU A 456 -0.24 24.02 0.70
C GLU A 456 0.53 22.95 1.50
N ILE A 457 1.85 23.06 1.55
CA ILE A 457 2.70 22.11 2.26
C ILE A 457 3.52 22.79 3.35
N GLU A 458 3.97 21.97 4.27
CA GLU A 458 4.91 22.33 5.33
C GLU A 458 6.15 21.44 5.27
N ASN A 459 7.26 21.95 5.77
CA ASN A 459 8.51 21.22 5.88
C ASN A 459 9.03 21.34 7.31
N PHE A 460 9.02 20.23 8.03
CA PHE A 460 9.60 20.14 9.38
C PHE A 460 11.08 19.71 9.36
N SER A 461 11.60 19.30 8.22
CA SER A 461 13.01 18.95 8.07
C SER A 461 13.90 20.19 8.26
N PRO A 462 15.07 20.05 8.88
CA PRO A 462 16.04 21.14 8.98
C PRO A 462 16.70 21.51 7.63
N THR A 463 16.31 20.86 6.54
CA THR A 463 16.86 21.06 5.20
C THR A 463 15.85 21.80 4.33
N ALA A 464 16.31 22.85 3.64
CA ALA A 464 15.55 23.50 2.57
C ALA A 464 15.72 22.73 1.25
N TYR A 465 14.67 22.75 0.42
CA TYR A 465 14.67 22.06 -0.87
C TYR A 465 14.41 23.04 -2.00
N ALA A 466 15.42 23.26 -2.84
CA ALA A 466 15.36 24.15 -3.99
C ALA A 466 15.25 23.37 -5.28
N ASP A 467 14.18 23.59 -6.06
CA ASP A 467 13.94 23.06 -7.41
C ASP A 467 14.11 21.53 -7.58
N ASN A 468 14.07 20.77 -6.51
CA ASN A 468 14.29 19.32 -6.50
C ASN A 468 13.11 18.52 -5.95
N THR A 469 11.94 19.10 -5.97
CA THR A 469 10.71 18.50 -5.47
C THR A 469 9.68 18.33 -6.58
N GLU A 470 8.75 17.42 -6.36
CA GLU A 470 7.67 17.10 -7.31
C GLU A 470 6.37 16.81 -6.58
N LEU A 471 5.27 17.26 -7.15
CA LEU A 471 3.91 16.94 -6.78
C LEU A 471 3.45 15.76 -7.62
N VAL A 472 3.00 14.70 -6.98
CA VAL A 472 2.57 13.46 -7.64
C VAL A 472 1.12 13.19 -7.32
N LEU A 473 0.35 12.92 -8.36
CA LEU A 473 -0.99 12.34 -8.29
C LEU A 473 -0.93 10.92 -8.86
N ILE A 474 -1.48 9.98 -8.13
CA ILE A 474 -1.78 8.63 -8.63
C ILE A 474 -3.29 8.47 -8.60
N THR A 475 -3.88 8.06 -9.71
CA THR A 475 -5.28 7.66 -9.78
C THR A 475 -5.37 6.15 -9.67
N MET A 476 -6.32 5.65 -8.91
CA MET A 476 -6.63 4.23 -8.82
C MET A 476 -7.90 3.97 -9.61
N ASN A 477 -7.76 3.27 -10.72
CA ASN A 477 -8.85 2.86 -11.58
C ASN A 477 -9.07 1.36 -11.38
N THR A 478 -10.15 1.01 -10.72
CA THR A 478 -10.48 -0.39 -10.48
C THR A 478 -11.33 -0.97 -11.60
N GLY A 479 -11.21 -2.26 -11.80
CA GLY A 479 -11.90 -2.94 -12.88
C GLY A 479 -11.74 -4.45 -12.79
N VAL A 480 -11.86 -5.09 -13.91
CA VAL A 480 -11.73 -6.54 -14.04
C VAL A 480 -10.77 -6.91 -15.17
N PHE A 481 -10.02 -7.95 -14.93
CA PHE A 481 -9.20 -8.63 -15.91
C PHE A 481 -9.93 -9.89 -16.35
N VAL A 482 -10.26 -10.00 -17.63
CA VAL A 482 -11.04 -11.08 -18.19
C VAL A 482 -10.15 -11.95 -19.06
N LEU A 483 -10.19 -13.24 -18.83
CA LEU A 483 -9.52 -14.27 -19.64
C LEU A 483 -10.58 -15.15 -20.28
N GLU A 484 -10.48 -15.35 -21.58
CA GLU A 484 -11.39 -16.21 -22.33
C GLU A 484 -10.64 -16.91 -23.46
N ARG A 485 -10.50 -18.24 -23.37
CA ARG A 485 -9.94 -19.12 -24.40
C ARG A 485 -8.66 -18.59 -25.08
N GLY A 486 -7.65 -18.27 -24.29
CA GLY A 486 -6.37 -17.79 -24.81
C GLY A 486 -6.32 -16.31 -25.18
N THR A 487 -7.40 -15.56 -24.98
CA THR A 487 -7.42 -14.10 -25.09
C THR A 487 -7.57 -13.45 -23.72
N SER A 488 -7.13 -12.22 -23.58
CA SER A 488 -7.29 -11.45 -22.34
C SER A 488 -7.65 -10.00 -22.64
N GLN A 489 -8.43 -9.40 -21.73
CA GLN A 489 -8.87 -8.01 -21.82
C GLN A 489 -8.97 -7.38 -20.43
N THR A 490 -8.70 -6.10 -20.34
CA THR A 490 -8.87 -5.29 -19.14
C THR A 490 -10.04 -4.34 -19.32
N TYR A 491 -10.86 -4.22 -18.30
CA TYR A 491 -11.97 -3.28 -18.25
C TYR A 491 -11.86 -2.46 -16.96
N THR A 492 -11.53 -1.18 -17.05
CA THR A 492 -11.43 -0.27 -15.92
C THR A 492 -12.54 0.78 -15.91
N ALA A 493 -13.00 1.19 -17.08
CA ALA A 493 -14.12 2.10 -17.24
C ALA A 493 -15.29 1.31 -17.83
N ILE A 494 -16.31 1.05 -17.04
CA ILE A 494 -17.43 0.19 -17.42
C ILE A 494 -18.80 0.84 -17.28
N LEU A 495 -18.88 2.02 -16.69
CA LEU A 495 -20.14 2.69 -16.46
C LEU A 495 -20.39 3.82 -17.46
N SER A 496 -21.46 3.71 -18.21
CA SER A 496 -21.98 4.83 -19.01
C SER A 496 -22.91 5.71 -18.15
N ARG A 497 -23.12 6.95 -18.58
CA ARG A 497 -24.09 7.86 -17.95
C ARG A 497 -25.49 7.25 -17.85
N SER A 498 -25.90 6.52 -18.87
CA SER A 498 -27.20 5.84 -18.90
C SER A 498 -27.31 4.75 -17.85
N ASP A 499 -26.21 4.02 -17.58
CA ASP A 499 -26.20 2.97 -16.56
C ASP A 499 -26.37 3.56 -15.15
N VAL A 500 -25.69 4.67 -14.87
CA VAL A 500 -25.80 5.37 -13.59
C VAL A 500 -27.24 5.90 -13.37
N LEU A 501 -27.81 6.54 -14.38
CA LEU A 501 -29.18 7.07 -14.32
C LEU A 501 -30.23 5.96 -14.21
N SER A 502 -30.07 4.87 -14.94
CA SER A 502 -31.02 3.74 -14.86
C SER A 502 -30.99 3.07 -13.49
N ALA A 503 -29.80 2.94 -12.90
CA ALA A 503 -29.65 2.40 -11.55
C ALA A 503 -30.26 3.30 -10.47
N SER A 504 -30.17 4.62 -10.62
CA SER A 504 -30.74 5.59 -9.67
C SER A 504 -32.26 5.70 -9.76
N SER A 505 -32.84 5.37 -10.91
CA SER A 505 -34.29 5.50 -11.19
C SER A 505 -35.11 4.24 -10.92
N MET A 506 -34.49 3.11 -10.53
CA MET A 506 -35.21 1.87 -10.27
C MET A 506 -35.95 1.91 -8.91
N PRO A 507 -37.30 1.99 -8.89
CA PRO A 507 -38.04 1.95 -7.65
C PRO A 507 -37.99 0.56 -7.02
N GLY A 508 -37.67 0.49 -5.74
CA GLY A 508 -37.68 -0.76 -4.97
C GLY A 508 -36.33 -1.45 -4.77
N TYR A 509 -35.27 -0.97 -5.36
CA TYR A 509 -33.93 -1.43 -5.03
C TYR A 509 -33.46 -0.84 -3.71
N LYS A 510 -32.95 -1.69 -2.82
CA LYS A 510 -32.29 -1.23 -1.59
C LYS A 510 -31.02 -0.48 -1.96
N SER A 511 -30.62 0.48 -1.15
CA SER A 511 -29.37 1.25 -1.31
C SER A 511 -28.15 0.35 -1.56
N SER A 512 -28.13 -0.88 -1.05
CA SER A 512 -27.12 -1.91 -1.32
C SER A 512 -27.12 -2.40 -2.77
N ASP A 513 -28.29 -2.50 -3.40
CA ASP A 513 -28.41 -3.01 -4.77
C ASP A 513 -28.05 -1.92 -5.79
N VAL A 514 -28.36 -0.67 -5.47
CA VAL A 514 -27.93 0.50 -6.26
C VAL A 514 -26.43 0.69 -6.18
N LYS A 515 -25.84 0.58 -5.01
CA LYS A 515 -24.38 0.59 -4.85
C LYS A 515 -23.67 -0.51 -5.65
N ARG A 516 -24.30 -1.66 -5.78
CA ARG A 516 -23.81 -2.79 -6.54
C ARG A 516 -23.85 -2.57 -8.05
N LEU A 517 -24.88 -1.86 -8.55
CA LEU A 517 -25.06 -1.56 -9.98
C LEU A 517 -24.27 -0.31 -10.43
N VAL A 518 -24.09 0.65 -9.54
CA VAL A 518 -23.51 1.98 -9.85
C VAL A 518 -22.03 2.08 -9.47
N GLY A 519 -21.40 0.97 -9.06
CA GLY A 519 -19.97 0.99 -8.70
C GLY A 519 -19.65 1.79 -7.45
N GLY A 520 -20.66 1.97 -6.57
CA GLY A 520 -20.40 2.47 -5.22
C GLY A 520 -19.47 1.49 -4.50
N ASN A 521 -18.31 1.94 -4.10
CA ASN A 521 -17.20 1.18 -3.51
C ASN A 521 -17.03 -0.20 -4.17
N MET A 522 -16.12 -0.32 -5.12
CA MET A 522 -15.81 -1.64 -5.70
C MET A 522 -15.44 -2.67 -4.62
N GLU A 523 -15.04 -2.24 -3.45
CA GLU A 523 -14.88 -3.10 -2.30
C GLU A 523 -16.19 -3.82 -1.92
N ASP A 524 -17.33 -3.13 -1.98
CA ASP A 524 -18.64 -3.72 -1.71
C ASP A 524 -19.19 -4.50 -2.93
N SER A 525 -18.95 -4.01 -4.13
CA SER A 525 -19.25 -4.76 -5.37
C SER A 525 -18.37 -5.99 -5.48
N PHE A 526 -17.13 -5.87 -5.03
CA PHE A 526 -16.15 -6.94 -4.95
C PHE A 526 -16.53 -7.97 -3.88
N LYS A 527 -16.88 -7.53 -2.67
CA LYS A 527 -17.39 -8.38 -1.60
C LYS A 527 -18.67 -9.10 -2.02
N SER A 528 -19.52 -8.44 -2.79
CA SER A 528 -20.75 -9.01 -3.34
C SER A 528 -20.50 -9.99 -4.48
N LEU A 529 -19.54 -9.72 -5.37
CA LEU A 529 -19.13 -10.62 -6.45
C LEU A 529 -18.41 -11.86 -5.91
N VAL A 530 -17.73 -11.71 -4.77
CA VAL A 530 -16.92 -12.72 -4.09
C VAL A 530 -17.70 -13.44 -2.99
N GLY A 531 -18.93 -13.04 -2.71
CA GLY A 531 -19.79 -13.72 -1.73
C GLY A 531 -19.42 -13.46 -0.26
N LEU A 532 -18.69 -12.39 0.04
CA LEU A 532 -18.41 -12.01 1.43
C LEU A 532 -19.65 -11.34 2.05
N PRO A 533 -20.00 -11.67 3.31
CA PRO A 533 -21.20 -11.12 3.94
C PRO A 533 -21.05 -9.63 4.23
N ASP A 534 -22.07 -8.85 3.86
CA ASP A 534 -22.23 -7.48 4.34
C ASP A 534 -22.28 -7.47 5.87
N LYS A 535 -21.37 -6.77 6.51
CA LYS A 535 -21.51 -6.44 7.92
C LYS A 535 -22.67 -5.46 8.09
N GLY A 536 -23.87 -5.97 8.37
CA GLY A 536 -24.95 -5.20 8.96
C GLY A 536 -26.15 -4.90 8.06
N SER A 537 -26.89 -5.90 7.63
CA SER A 537 -28.33 -5.72 7.39
C SER A 537 -29.10 -6.73 8.25
N GLY A 538 -29.53 -6.26 9.41
CA GLY A 538 -30.54 -6.98 10.18
C GLY A 538 -31.79 -7.18 9.32
N GLN A 539 -32.16 -8.40 9.07
CA GLN A 539 -33.43 -8.75 8.47
C GLN A 539 -34.57 -8.29 9.40
N SER A 540 -35.29 -7.22 8.99
CA SER A 540 -36.65 -7.00 9.53
C SER A 540 -37.58 -7.93 8.76
N GLY A 541 -38.15 -8.88 9.47
CA GLY A 541 -39.15 -9.82 8.97
C GLY A 541 -40.39 -9.07 8.46
N GLY A 542 -40.76 -9.36 7.22
CA GLY A 542 -42.03 -8.91 6.65
C GLY A 542 -43.20 -9.66 7.27
N GLY A 543 -43.95 -8.98 8.09
CA GLY A 543 -45.30 -9.39 8.51
C GLY A 543 -46.32 -8.76 7.60
N THR A 544 -47.16 -9.57 7.00
CA THR A 544 -48.29 -9.20 6.16
C THR A 544 -49.33 -8.38 6.90
N SER A 545 -49.84 -7.39 6.22
CA SER A 545 -50.86 -6.43 6.58
C SER A 545 -52.21 -7.04 7.01
N GLY A 546 -52.73 -6.54 8.10
CA GLY A 546 -54.14 -6.54 8.43
C GLY A 546 -54.55 -5.13 8.82
N GLY A 547 -55.51 -4.59 8.10
CA GLY A 547 -56.02 -3.26 8.33
C GLY A 547 -56.88 -3.16 9.61
N GLY A 548 -56.93 -1.97 10.19
CA GLY A 548 -57.81 -1.67 11.34
C GLY A 548 -57.64 -0.24 11.82
N THR A 549 -58.70 0.51 11.70
CA THR A 549 -58.93 1.91 11.97
C THR A 549 -58.83 2.30 13.45
N SER A 550 -58.42 3.55 13.65
CA SER A 550 -58.87 4.58 14.62
C SER A 550 -58.63 4.40 16.13
N GLY A 551 -58.20 5.50 16.71
CA GLY A 551 -58.50 5.81 18.08
C GLY A 551 -57.35 6.36 18.90
N GLY A 552 -57.28 7.57 19.07
CA GLY A 552 -57.18 8.60 20.05
C GLY A 552 -56.49 8.34 21.39
N GLY A 553 -55.67 9.30 21.84
CA GLY A 553 -55.81 9.78 23.20
C GLY A 553 -54.64 9.63 24.15
N TYR A 554 -54.08 10.78 24.53
CA TYR A 554 -53.58 11.22 25.86
C TYR A 554 -52.32 10.62 26.51
N SER A 555 -51.29 11.46 26.66
CA SER A 555 -50.76 12.20 27.82
C SER A 555 -50.40 11.45 29.12
N GLY A 556 -49.25 11.86 29.65
CA GLY A 556 -48.77 11.65 31.03
C GLY A 556 -47.42 10.99 31.09
N GLY A 557 -46.37 11.53 31.56
CA GLY A 557 -46.15 12.36 32.76
C GLY A 557 -45.48 11.51 33.84
N GLY A 558 -44.33 11.93 34.35
CA GLY A 558 -43.80 11.48 35.62
C GLY A 558 -42.44 10.79 35.61
N THR A 559 -41.40 11.52 35.88
CA THR A 559 -40.58 11.76 37.06
C THR A 559 -39.84 10.58 37.70
N SER A 560 -38.54 10.74 37.73
CA SER A 560 -37.55 10.72 38.86
C SER A 560 -37.32 9.46 39.72
N GLY A 561 -36.08 9.33 40.05
CA GLY A 561 -35.47 8.62 41.20
C GLY A 561 -34.34 7.71 40.79
N GLY A 562 -33.14 7.83 41.12
CA GLY A 562 -32.49 8.20 42.38
C GLY A 562 -31.99 6.96 43.10
N GLY A 563 -30.66 6.89 43.39
CA GLY A 563 -30.13 5.93 44.36
C GLY A 563 -28.90 5.18 43.84
N THR A 564 -27.77 5.62 44.09
CA THR A 564 -26.66 5.51 45.06
C THR A 564 -26.27 4.10 45.48
N SER A 565 -24.93 3.93 45.34
CA SER A 565 -23.97 3.38 46.29
C SER A 565 -23.74 1.89 46.42
N GLY A 566 -22.43 1.64 46.48
CA GLY A 566 -21.80 0.77 47.42
C GLY A 566 -20.91 -0.28 46.84
N GLY A 567 -19.62 -0.13 46.92
CA GLY A 567 -18.75 -0.65 47.93
C GLY A 567 -18.44 -2.13 47.63
N GLY A 568 -17.28 -2.63 47.48
CA GLY A 568 -16.09 -2.55 48.18
C GLY A 568 -15.36 -3.92 48.20
N LEU A 569 -14.06 -3.90 48.26
CA LEU A 569 -13.13 -4.88 48.84
C LEU A 569 -12.80 -6.15 48.03
N SER A 570 -11.57 -6.34 47.57
CA SER A 570 -10.33 -6.78 48.22
C SER A 570 -10.14 -8.30 48.26
N GLY A 571 -8.96 -8.70 47.89
CA GLY A 571 -8.37 -10.01 48.12
C GLY A 571 -7.51 -10.41 46.92
N GLY A 572 -6.26 -10.36 46.89
CA GLY A 572 -5.25 -10.81 47.84
C GLY A 572 -4.89 -12.26 47.59
N GLY A 573 -3.88 -12.52 46.77
CA GLY A 573 -3.41 -13.87 46.53
C GLY A 573 -2.03 -13.91 45.88
N ARG A 574 -1.02 -13.92 46.71
CA ARG A 574 0.39 -14.27 46.38
C ARG A 574 0.48 -15.75 46.03
N MET A 575 1.33 -16.17 45.11
CA MET A 575 2.36 -17.20 45.24
C MET A 575 2.90 -17.54 43.87
N LYS A 576 4.09 -17.63 43.69
CA LYS A 576 5.37 -18.19 44.06
C LYS A 576 6.11 -18.69 42.83
N LYS A 577 7.35 -18.38 42.78
CA LYS A 577 8.43 -18.87 41.95
C LYS A 577 8.46 -20.41 41.86
N HIS A 578 8.80 -20.96 40.70
CA HIS A 578 9.89 -21.93 40.61
C HIS A 578 10.62 -21.84 39.28
N LEU A 579 11.90 -21.83 39.43
CA LEU A 579 13.00 -22.07 38.55
C LEU A 579 12.96 -23.53 37.99
N GLN A 580 13.13 -23.66 36.71
CA GLN A 580 14.25 -24.42 36.12
C GLN A 580 14.40 -24.00 34.66
#